data_760553138f168f52cee182800f2ecf1c
#
_entry.id   760553138f168f52cee182800f2ecf1c
#
_cell.length_a   1.000
_cell.length_b   1.000
_cell.length_c   1.000
_cell.angle_alpha   90.00
_cell.angle_beta   90.00
_cell.angle_gamma   90.00
#
_symmetry.space_group_name_H-M   'P 1'
#
loop_
_entity.id
_entity.type
_entity.pdbx_description
1 polymer ?
#
loop_
_entity_poly.entity_id
_entity_poly.type
_entity_poly.pdbx_seq_one_letter_code
_entity_poly.pdbx_strand_id
1 'polypeptide(L)'
;MIQVQTEMEVADNTGAKRIECIKVLGGSKRRYASVGDIVVVSIKDAMPKGKVKKGDVHKAVIVRTKKQIQRNDGSSIKFDKNAAVLIAANGEPIGTRIFGPVTRELREKKHMKIISLAPEVL
;
A
#
# COMPACT_ATOMS: atom_id res chain seq x y z
N MET A 1 2.76 9.13 7.79
CA MET A 1 1.45 8.48 7.92
C MET A 1 0.55 8.89 6.77
N ILE A 2 -0.36 8.02 6.42
CA ILE A 2 -1.25 8.22 5.26
C ILE A 2 -2.59 8.71 5.75
N GLN A 3 -3.08 9.77 5.14
CA GLN A 3 -4.40 10.31 5.44
C GLN A 3 -5.15 10.57 4.13
N VAL A 4 -6.41 10.99 4.23
CA VAL A 4 -7.20 11.36 3.04
C VAL A 4 -6.45 12.43 2.26
N GLN A 5 -6.41 12.30 0.93
CA GLN A 5 -5.72 13.14 -0.03
C GLN A 5 -4.20 12.94 -0.10
N THR A 6 -3.63 11.99 0.65
CA THR A 6 -2.21 11.65 0.48
C THR A 6 -2.02 10.88 -0.82
N GLU A 7 -1.07 11.32 -1.64
CA GLU A 7 -0.69 10.60 -2.86
C GLU A 7 0.41 9.57 -2.54
N MET A 8 0.35 8.44 -3.24
CA MET A 8 1.29 7.34 -3.06
C MET A 8 1.68 6.77 -4.41
N GLU A 9 2.86 6.15 -4.46
CA GLU A 9 3.24 5.33 -5.61
C GLU A 9 2.64 3.93 -5.47
N VAL A 10 2.52 3.23 -6.58
CA VAL A 10 2.04 1.85 -6.61
C VAL A 10 3.24 0.92 -6.77
N ALA A 11 3.37 -0.03 -5.86
CA ALA A 11 4.52 -0.93 -5.79
C ALA A 11 4.28 -2.27 -6.48
N ASP A 12 3.29 -2.36 -7.36
CA ASP A 12 2.99 -3.61 -8.06
C ASP A 12 2.90 -3.40 -9.57
N ASN A 13 2.66 -4.50 -10.29
CA ASN A 13 2.62 -4.51 -11.76
C ASN A 13 1.21 -4.42 -12.34
N THR A 14 0.28 -3.82 -11.62
CA THR A 14 -1.10 -3.64 -12.12
C THR A 14 -1.20 -2.60 -13.23
N GLY A 15 -0.19 -1.76 -13.38
CA GLY A 15 -0.19 -0.65 -14.34
C GLY A 15 -0.51 0.69 -13.74
N ALA A 16 -1.02 0.75 -12.52
CA ALA A 16 -1.22 2.00 -11.82
C ALA A 16 0.13 2.60 -11.43
N LYS A 17 0.29 3.91 -11.59
CA LYS A 17 1.53 4.61 -11.25
C LYS A 17 1.39 5.44 -10.01
N ARG A 18 0.26 6.15 -9.86
CA ARG A 18 0.02 7.07 -8.77
C ARG A 18 -1.42 6.93 -8.29
N ILE A 19 -1.59 6.89 -6.99
CA ILE A 19 -2.90 6.75 -6.35
C ILE A 19 -3.04 7.80 -5.25
N GLU A 20 -4.28 8.13 -4.92
CA GLU A 20 -4.60 9.07 -3.86
C GLU A 20 -5.54 8.40 -2.85
N CYS A 21 -5.21 8.52 -1.57
CA CYS A 21 -6.06 7.99 -0.50
C CYS A 21 -7.33 8.81 -0.39
N ILE A 22 -8.48 8.16 -0.47
CA ILE A 22 -9.78 8.82 -0.31
C ILE A 22 -10.49 8.41 0.97
N LYS A 23 -10.10 7.31 1.60
CA LYS A 23 -10.65 6.89 2.88
C LYS A 23 -9.70 5.96 3.60
N VAL A 24 -9.56 6.14 4.91
CA VAL A 24 -8.81 5.23 5.77
C VAL A 24 -9.79 4.28 6.44
N LEU A 25 -9.62 2.98 6.23
CA LEU A 25 -10.48 1.94 6.81
C LEU A 25 -9.97 1.52 8.20
N GLY A 26 -10.86 0.90 8.98
CA GLY A 26 -10.49 0.35 10.27
C GLY A 26 -11.11 1.02 11.48
N GLY A 27 -12.08 1.93 11.28
CA GLY A 27 -12.82 2.58 12.38
C GLY A 27 -13.45 3.88 11.93
N SER A 28 -14.54 4.27 12.57
CA SER A 28 -15.34 5.43 12.15
C SER A 28 -14.64 6.76 12.33
N LYS A 29 -13.63 6.86 13.18
CA LYS A 29 -12.89 8.09 13.44
C LYS A 29 -11.40 7.98 13.09
N ARG A 30 -11.02 6.97 12.35
CA ARG A 30 -9.63 6.76 12.01
C ARG A 30 -9.17 7.78 10.98
N ARG A 31 -8.11 8.53 11.31
CA ARG A 31 -7.56 9.60 10.47
C ARG A 31 -6.34 9.18 9.69
N TYR A 32 -5.52 8.28 10.24
CA TYR A 32 -4.21 7.96 9.69
C TYR A 32 -4.05 6.47 9.50
N ALA A 33 -3.38 6.10 8.44
CA ALA A 33 -2.99 4.73 8.16
C ALA A 33 -1.47 4.62 8.14
N SER A 34 -0.99 3.45 8.54
CA SER A 34 0.43 3.10 8.52
C SER A 34 0.63 1.83 7.71
N VAL A 35 1.85 1.30 7.69
CA VAL A 35 2.16 0.06 6.97
C VAL A 35 1.25 -1.07 7.42
N GLY A 36 0.71 -1.80 6.46
CA GLY A 36 -0.20 -2.92 6.70
C GLY A 36 -1.66 -2.55 6.81
N ASP A 37 -1.98 -1.26 6.89
CA ASP A 37 -3.36 -0.81 6.94
C ASP A 37 -3.96 -0.75 5.53
N ILE A 38 -5.27 -0.95 5.46
CA ILE A 38 -6.01 -0.92 4.20
C ILE A 38 -6.66 0.46 4.05
N VAL A 39 -6.50 1.04 2.87
CA VAL A 39 -7.13 2.32 2.53
C VAL A 39 -7.89 2.17 1.22
N VAL A 40 -8.86 3.04 0.99
CA VAL A 40 -9.54 3.15 -0.31
C VAL A 40 -8.81 4.24 -1.10
N VAL A 41 -8.46 3.94 -2.33
CA VAL A 41 -7.68 4.84 -3.18
C VAL A 41 -8.36 5.06 -4.52
N SER A 42 -8.11 6.23 -5.11
CA SER A 42 -8.47 6.55 -6.48
C SER A 42 -7.22 6.57 -7.34
N ILE A 43 -7.26 5.95 -8.51
CA ILE A 43 -6.11 5.88 -9.41
C ILE A 43 -6.02 7.19 -10.19
N LYS A 44 -4.91 7.92 -10.00
CA LYS A 44 -4.69 9.22 -10.63
C LYS A 44 -3.86 9.13 -11.90
N ASP A 45 -3.05 8.08 -12.03
CA ASP A 45 -2.24 7.86 -13.23
C ASP A 45 -2.02 6.37 -13.41
N ALA A 46 -2.20 5.88 -14.64
CA ALA A 46 -2.07 4.46 -14.95
C ALA A 46 -1.62 4.27 -16.39
N MET A 47 -0.97 3.12 -16.65
CA MET A 47 -0.60 2.74 -18.01
C MET A 47 -1.86 2.36 -18.82
N PRO A 48 -1.91 2.71 -20.13
CA PRO A 48 -3.12 2.45 -20.94
C PRO A 48 -3.53 0.97 -21.02
N LYS A 49 -2.58 0.05 -20.94
CA LYS A 49 -2.85 -1.40 -21.06
C LYS A 49 -2.76 -2.15 -19.74
N GLY A 50 -2.80 -1.45 -18.61
CA GLY A 50 -2.73 -2.08 -17.30
C GLY A 50 -4.03 -2.78 -16.90
N LYS A 51 -3.96 -3.54 -15.81
CA LYS A 51 -5.12 -4.21 -15.23
C LYS A 51 -6.14 -3.24 -14.63
N VAL A 52 -5.69 -2.02 -14.32
CA VAL A 52 -6.51 -0.97 -13.73
C VAL A 52 -6.41 0.28 -14.59
N LYS A 53 -7.40 1.16 -14.47
CA LYS A 53 -7.48 2.36 -15.29
C LYS A 53 -7.54 3.61 -14.43
N LYS A 54 -7.11 4.73 -15.00
CA LYS A 54 -7.22 6.04 -14.36
C LYS A 54 -8.69 6.31 -13.99
N GLY A 55 -8.90 6.77 -12.76
CA GLY A 55 -10.23 7.05 -12.24
C GLY A 55 -10.89 5.91 -11.49
N ASP A 56 -10.34 4.69 -11.59
CA ASP A 56 -10.86 3.55 -10.83
C ASP A 56 -10.66 3.75 -9.32
N VAL A 57 -11.54 3.13 -8.54
CA VAL A 57 -11.46 3.12 -7.08
C VAL A 57 -11.20 1.69 -6.62
N HIS A 58 -10.14 1.51 -5.83
CA HIS A 58 -9.74 0.20 -5.32
C HIS A 58 -9.32 0.31 -3.87
N LYS A 59 -9.22 -0.83 -3.20
CA LYS A 59 -8.57 -0.92 -1.90
C LYS A 59 -7.07 -1.15 -2.11
N ALA A 60 -6.27 -0.66 -1.18
CA ALA A 60 -4.82 -0.84 -1.23
C ALA A 60 -4.28 -1.08 0.18
N VAL A 61 -3.18 -1.83 0.25
CA VAL A 61 -2.43 -2.06 1.49
C VAL A 61 -1.16 -1.22 1.42
N ILE A 62 -0.91 -0.43 2.45
CA ILE A 62 0.29 0.40 2.51
C ILE A 62 1.48 -0.48 2.83
N VAL A 63 2.52 -0.43 1.99
CA VAL A 63 3.73 -1.26 2.16
C VAL A 63 4.96 -0.45 2.56
N ARG A 64 5.00 0.85 2.25
CA ARG A 64 6.10 1.74 2.62
C ARG A 64 5.56 3.10 3.00
N THR A 65 6.18 3.74 3.99
CA THR A 65 5.83 5.10 4.39
C THR A 65 7.08 5.96 4.54
N LYS A 66 6.94 7.25 4.27
CA LYS A 66 8.02 8.23 4.54
C LYS A 66 8.20 8.42 6.04
N LYS A 67 7.14 8.32 6.81
CA LYS A 67 7.22 8.47 8.25
C LYS A 67 7.85 7.24 8.88
N GLN A 68 8.74 7.46 9.82
CA GLN A 68 9.44 6.41 10.54
C GLN A 68 8.47 5.52 11.31
N ILE A 69 8.71 4.20 11.21
CA ILE A 69 7.97 3.20 11.98
C ILE A 69 8.90 2.70 13.07
N GLN A 70 8.47 2.81 14.33
CA GLN A 70 9.23 2.28 15.45
C GLN A 70 8.82 0.84 15.72
N ARG A 71 9.81 0.00 15.97
CA ARG A 71 9.62 -1.41 16.27
C ARG A 71 9.83 -1.68 17.75
N ASN A 72 9.30 -2.80 18.21
CA ASN A 72 9.36 -3.18 19.63
C ASN A 72 10.79 -3.41 20.12
N ASP A 73 11.72 -3.77 19.23
CA ASP A 73 13.12 -4.00 19.58
C ASP A 73 13.96 -2.72 19.65
N GLY A 74 13.34 -1.56 19.50
CA GLY A 74 14.03 -0.27 19.53
C GLY A 74 14.53 0.20 18.18
N SER A 75 14.51 -0.64 17.15
CA SER A 75 14.88 -0.23 15.79
C SER A 75 13.75 0.54 15.13
N SER A 76 14.07 1.22 14.04
CA SER A 76 13.08 1.95 13.25
C SER A 76 13.38 1.82 11.77
N ILE A 77 12.36 1.99 10.94
CA ILE A 77 12.48 1.94 9.49
C ILE A 77 11.67 3.06 8.87
N LYS A 78 12.23 3.67 7.84
CA LYS A 78 11.52 4.67 7.03
C LYS A 78 11.98 4.55 5.58
N PHE A 79 11.14 5.03 4.68
CA PHE A 79 11.43 5.02 3.25
C PHE A 79 11.35 6.43 2.68
N ASP A 80 11.87 6.61 1.47
CA ASP A 80 11.87 7.92 0.82
C ASP A 80 10.48 8.33 0.33
N LYS A 81 9.61 7.35 0.05
CA LYS A 81 8.28 7.60 -0.52
C LYS A 81 7.25 6.69 0.09
N ASN A 82 5.99 7.13 0.05
CA ASN A 82 4.86 6.29 0.41
C ASN A 82 4.51 5.39 -0.77
N ALA A 83 4.25 4.12 -0.50
CA ALA A 83 3.87 3.17 -1.55
C ALA A 83 2.83 2.20 -1.03
N ALA A 84 1.97 1.74 -1.94
CA ALA A 84 0.91 0.80 -1.62
C ALA A 84 0.77 -0.23 -2.73
N VAL A 85 0.12 -1.35 -2.39
CA VAL A 85 -0.18 -2.44 -3.32
C VAL A 85 -1.70 -2.54 -3.43
N LEU A 86 -2.22 -2.56 -4.65
CA LEU A 86 -3.65 -2.69 -4.88
C LEU A 86 -4.13 -4.10 -4.56
N ILE A 87 -5.28 -4.19 -3.90
CA ILE A 87 -5.89 -5.47 -3.55
C ILE A 87 -7.32 -5.55 -4.08
N ALA A 88 -7.77 -6.78 -4.33
CA ALA A 88 -9.14 -7.05 -4.74
C ALA A 88 -10.07 -7.04 -3.52
N ALA A 89 -11.37 -7.16 -3.77
CA ALA A 89 -12.38 -7.17 -2.71
C ALA A 89 -12.16 -8.31 -1.70
N ASN A 90 -11.57 -9.43 -2.14
CA ASN A 90 -11.28 -10.58 -1.27
C ASN A 90 -9.97 -10.41 -0.47
N GLY A 91 -9.29 -9.28 -0.60
CA GLY A 91 -8.05 -9.01 0.12
C GLY A 91 -6.77 -9.50 -0.54
N GLU A 92 -6.86 -10.14 -1.71
CA GLU A 92 -5.69 -10.64 -2.42
C GLU A 92 -5.11 -9.58 -3.35
N PRO A 93 -3.77 -9.56 -3.57
CA PRO A 93 -3.18 -8.62 -4.51
C PRO A 93 -3.72 -8.79 -5.93
N ILE A 94 -4.02 -7.67 -6.59
CA ILE A 94 -4.44 -7.69 -7.99
C ILE A 94 -3.27 -8.02 -8.89
N GLY A 95 -2.10 -7.46 -8.60
CA GLY A 95 -0.88 -7.70 -9.35
C GLY A 95 -0.22 -9.03 -9.01
N THR A 96 0.70 -9.46 -9.86
CA THR A 96 1.44 -10.72 -9.67
C THR A 96 2.86 -10.49 -9.16
N ARG A 97 3.35 -9.25 -9.16
CA ARG A 97 4.70 -8.89 -8.72
C ARG A 97 4.66 -7.64 -7.88
N ILE A 98 5.58 -7.55 -6.94
CA ILE A 98 5.77 -6.37 -6.11
C ILE A 98 7.18 -5.84 -6.34
N PHE A 99 7.31 -4.53 -6.49
CA PHE A 99 8.58 -3.85 -6.73
C PHE A 99 9.10 -3.20 -5.45
N GLY A 100 10.37 -3.41 -5.18
CA GLY A 100 11.04 -2.84 -4.03
C GLY A 100 10.70 -3.56 -2.73
N PRO A 101 11.30 -3.10 -1.61
CA PRO A 101 11.12 -3.75 -0.32
C PRO A 101 9.75 -3.49 0.29
N VAL A 102 9.30 -4.42 1.12
CA VAL A 102 8.15 -4.24 2.00
C VAL A 102 8.61 -4.46 3.44
N THR A 103 7.80 -4.07 4.41
CA THR A 103 8.15 -4.25 5.82
C THR A 103 7.52 -5.53 6.37
N ARG A 104 8.18 -6.12 7.36
CA ARG A 104 7.66 -7.32 8.00
C ARG A 104 6.42 -7.09 8.87
N GLU A 105 6.06 -5.85 9.13
CA GLU A 105 4.81 -5.50 9.82
C GLU A 105 3.58 -6.00 9.07
N LEU A 106 3.68 -6.24 7.76
CA LEU A 106 2.60 -6.84 6.97
C LEU A 106 2.23 -8.24 7.45
N ARG A 107 3.19 -8.99 7.98
CA ARG A 107 2.93 -10.34 8.52
C ARG A 107 2.00 -10.29 9.73
N GLU A 108 2.21 -9.31 10.60
CA GLU A 108 1.35 -9.11 11.77
C GLU A 108 -0.07 -8.73 11.38
N LYS A 109 -0.22 -8.06 10.26
CA LYS A 109 -1.53 -7.65 9.72
C LYS A 109 -2.12 -8.67 8.76
N LYS A 110 -1.52 -9.87 8.67
CA LYS A 110 -2.01 -11.02 7.89
C LYS A 110 -1.97 -10.84 6.37
N HIS A 111 -1.06 -10.02 5.86
CA HIS A 111 -0.89 -9.83 4.41
C HIS A 111 0.21 -10.76 3.86
N MET A 112 0.06 -12.05 4.07
CA MET A 112 1.09 -13.04 3.74
C MET A 112 1.35 -13.15 2.22
N LYS A 113 0.33 -12.98 1.39
CA LYS A 113 0.53 -13.04 -0.07
C LYS A 113 1.39 -11.89 -0.58
N ILE A 114 1.23 -10.71 -0.01
CA ILE A 114 2.05 -9.56 -0.37
C ILE A 114 3.52 -9.85 0.00
N ILE A 115 3.75 -10.40 1.19
CA ILE A 115 5.10 -10.76 1.63
C ILE A 115 5.72 -11.80 0.71
N SER A 116 4.94 -12.81 0.28
CA SER A 116 5.46 -13.86 -0.59
C SER A 116 5.82 -13.36 -1.99
N LEU A 117 5.18 -12.30 -2.46
CA LEU A 117 5.47 -11.72 -3.77
C LEU A 117 6.58 -10.67 -3.72
N ALA A 118 6.95 -10.18 -2.55
CA ALA A 118 7.93 -9.12 -2.42
C ALA A 118 9.36 -9.64 -2.63
N PRO A 119 10.22 -8.88 -3.32
CA PRO A 119 11.61 -9.29 -3.51
C PRO A 119 12.45 -9.19 -2.24
N GLU A 120 12.05 -8.34 -1.32
CA GLU A 120 12.79 -8.13 -0.07
C GLU A 120 11.82 -7.73 1.04
N VAL A 121 12.00 -8.29 2.23
CA VAL A 121 11.19 -7.98 3.40
C VAL A 121 12.11 -7.42 4.49
N LEU A 122 11.93 -6.16 4.82
CA LEU A 122 12.70 -5.46 5.83
C LEU A 122 11.89 -5.34 7.13
#